data_690ed62d3c4eed242ad49bd1a2bc05ee
#
_entry.id   690ed62d3c4eed242ad49bd1a2bc05ee
#
_cell.length_a   1.000
_cell.length_b   1.000
_cell.length_c   1.000
_cell.angle_alpha   90.00
_cell.angle_beta   90.00
_cell.angle_gamma   90.00
#
_symmetry.space_group_name_H-M   'P 1'
#
loop_
_entity.id
_entity.type
_entity.pdbx_description
1 polymer ?
#
loop_
_entity_poly.entity_id
_entity_poly.type
_entity_poly.pdbx_seq_one_letter_code
_entity_poly.pdbx_strand_id
1 'polypeptide(L)'
;TSRPLKHKFAVRYPHSFDHGYEYGLVTADNRLLLGGWRNHSPTGEVGTYSIDVNPHIEEGLKQFARDHYDIVEEIDWEFSWSGIMAASKTGLPFIGPTTSPRVYACCAYTGHGFSWGHGSAKLLADIIAGSDVPAVARFFNPKAGF
;
A
#
# COMPACT_ATOMS: atom_id res chain seq x y z
N THR A 1 3.00 12.74 6.12
CA THR A 1 3.90 13.55 5.26
C THR A 1 4.35 14.83 5.95
N SER A 2 5.57 15.26 5.68
CA SER A 2 6.09 16.55 6.17
C SER A 2 5.43 17.75 5.46
N ARG A 3 5.63 18.96 6.00
CA ARG A 3 5.59 20.19 5.19
C ARG A 3 6.72 20.19 4.17
N PRO A 4 6.69 21.08 3.14
CA PRO A 4 7.81 21.19 2.21
C PRO A 4 9.12 21.48 2.96
N LEU A 5 10.13 20.65 2.72
CA LEU A 5 11.42 20.75 3.37
C LEU A 5 12.33 21.76 2.66
N LYS A 6 13.22 22.40 3.41
CA LYS A 6 14.30 23.22 2.84
C LYS A 6 15.39 22.33 2.22
N HIS A 7 15.62 21.17 2.83
CA HIS A 7 16.53 20.17 2.29
C HIS A 7 16.15 19.77 0.86
N LYS A 8 17.14 19.64 -0.02
CA LYS A 8 16.96 19.22 -1.41
C LYS A 8 17.48 17.81 -1.59
N PHE A 9 16.58 16.88 -1.86
CA PHE A 9 16.96 15.50 -2.12
C PHE A 9 17.55 15.35 -3.54
N ALA A 10 18.67 14.66 -3.64
CA ALA A 10 19.26 14.29 -4.91
C ALA A 10 18.42 13.24 -5.65
N VAL A 11 17.80 12.32 -4.90
CA VAL A 11 16.97 11.24 -5.42
C VAL A 11 15.55 11.42 -4.89
N ARG A 12 14.57 11.43 -5.79
CA ARG A 12 13.15 11.67 -5.47
C ARG A 12 12.26 10.50 -5.89
N TYR A 13 12.86 9.32 -6.14
CA TYR A 13 12.11 8.12 -6.51
C TYR A 13 11.45 7.47 -5.30
N PRO A 14 10.32 6.76 -5.51
CA PRO A 14 9.80 5.85 -4.51
C PRO A 14 10.87 4.84 -4.11
N HIS A 15 11.01 4.59 -2.83
CA HIS A 15 11.98 3.67 -2.27
C HIS A 15 11.37 2.91 -1.10
N SER A 16 11.94 1.78 -0.77
CA SER A 16 11.52 0.96 0.36
C SER A 16 12.72 0.34 1.07
N PHE A 17 12.51 0.02 2.34
CA PHE A 17 13.45 -0.63 3.22
C PHE A 17 12.80 -1.88 3.81
N ASP A 18 13.57 -2.73 4.44
CA ASP A 18 13.13 -3.92 5.16
C ASP A 18 11.98 -4.67 4.45
N HIS A 19 12.25 -5.18 3.25
CA HIS A 19 11.28 -5.94 2.44
C HIS A 19 9.97 -5.19 2.16
N GLY A 20 9.99 -3.85 2.18
CA GLY A 20 8.82 -3.02 1.92
C GLY A 20 7.98 -2.69 3.16
N TYR A 21 8.48 -3.02 4.35
CA TYR A 21 7.82 -2.62 5.59
C TYR A 21 7.92 -1.12 5.85
N GLU A 22 9.01 -0.49 5.44
CA GLU A 22 9.13 0.97 5.40
C GLU A 22 9.27 1.41 3.95
N TYR A 23 8.56 2.46 3.60
CA TYR A 23 8.59 3.01 2.25
C TYR A 23 8.40 4.51 2.27
N GLY A 24 8.91 5.16 1.24
CA GLY A 24 8.79 6.60 1.13
C GLY A 24 8.97 7.12 -0.27
N LEU A 25 8.67 8.38 -0.41
CA LEU A 25 9.00 9.17 -1.60
C LEU A 25 9.12 10.64 -1.23
N VAL A 26 9.77 11.40 -2.11
CA VAL A 26 9.76 12.86 -2.04
C VAL A 26 8.85 13.40 -3.14
N THR A 27 7.86 14.17 -2.73
CA THR A 27 6.88 14.75 -3.65
C THR A 27 7.48 15.86 -4.51
N ALA A 28 6.76 16.29 -5.57
CA ALA A 28 7.22 17.35 -6.47
C ALA A 28 7.44 18.69 -5.73
N ASP A 29 6.64 18.97 -4.72
CA ASP A 29 6.75 20.15 -3.85
C ASP A 29 7.69 19.94 -2.65
N ASN A 30 8.54 18.91 -2.71
CA ASN A 30 9.61 18.64 -1.75
C ASN A 30 9.15 18.24 -0.36
N ARG A 31 8.06 17.50 -0.24
CA ARG A 31 7.60 16.89 1.02
C ARG A 31 8.15 15.47 1.13
N LEU A 32 8.60 15.09 2.30
CA LEU A 32 8.91 13.70 2.60
C LEU A 32 7.62 12.97 2.99
N LEU A 33 7.26 11.95 2.25
CA LEU A 33 6.19 11.01 2.59
C LEU A 33 6.84 9.71 3.07
N LEU A 34 6.44 9.25 4.25
CA LEU A 34 6.84 7.95 4.80
C LEU A 34 5.61 7.13 5.18
N GLY A 35 5.73 5.83 5.04
CA GLY A 35 4.71 4.88 5.47
C GLY A 35 5.32 3.54 5.86
N GLY A 36 4.49 2.69 6.49
CA GLY A 36 4.92 1.37 6.93
C GLY A 36 5.02 1.25 8.45
N TRP A 37 6.11 0.64 8.96
CA TRP A 37 6.44 0.42 10.38
C TRP A 37 5.50 -0.53 11.14
N ARG A 38 4.51 -1.15 10.46
CA ARG A 38 3.53 -2.03 11.11
C ARG A 38 4.15 -3.28 11.73
N ASN A 39 5.28 -3.74 11.21
CA ASN A 39 6.05 -4.88 11.73
C ASN A 39 6.60 -4.64 13.15
N HIS A 40 6.71 -3.40 13.58
CA HIS A 40 7.11 -3.00 14.93
C HIS A 40 5.93 -2.84 15.90
N SER A 41 4.68 -2.97 15.42
CA SER A 41 3.51 -3.04 16.29
C SER A 41 3.40 -4.44 16.92
N PRO A 42 3.00 -4.57 18.20
CA PRO A 42 2.85 -5.86 18.88
C PRO A 42 1.93 -6.85 18.16
N THR A 43 0.94 -6.36 17.44
CA THR A 43 -0.02 -7.17 16.68
C THR A 43 0.27 -7.20 15.18
N GLY A 44 1.28 -6.45 14.70
CA GLY A 44 1.54 -6.25 13.28
C GLY A 44 0.38 -5.57 12.55
N GLU A 45 -0.56 -4.97 13.28
CA GLU A 45 -1.80 -4.38 12.76
C GLU A 45 -2.67 -5.39 11.99
N VAL A 46 -2.59 -6.67 12.34
CA VAL A 46 -3.35 -7.73 11.68
C VAL A 46 -4.69 -7.93 12.39
N GLY A 47 -5.77 -8.12 11.61
CA GLY A 47 -7.12 -8.40 12.11
C GLY A 47 -7.85 -7.16 12.65
N THR A 48 -7.35 -5.96 12.41
CA THR A 48 -8.02 -4.71 12.75
C THR A 48 -8.71 -4.08 11.54
N TYR A 49 -9.82 -3.42 11.81
CA TYR A 49 -10.53 -2.56 10.85
C TYR A 49 -10.49 -1.08 11.26
N SER A 50 -9.74 -0.73 12.30
CA SER A 50 -9.53 0.66 12.67
C SER A 50 -8.77 1.40 11.59
N ILE A 51 -9.16 2.64 11.35
CA ILE A 51 -8.47 3.62 10.51
C ILE A 51 -7.83 4.72 11.34
N ASP A 52 -7.78 4.54 12.67
CA ASP A 52 -7.11 5.46 13.55
C ASP A 52 -5.59 5.35 13.37
N VAL A 53 -4.91 6.48 13.45
CA VAL A 53 -3.45 6.50 13.43
C VAL A 53 -2.92 5.89 14.73
N ASN A 54 -2.10 4.84 14.62
CA ASN A 54 -1.42 4.26 15.76
C ASN A 54 -0.23 5.15 16.17
N PRO A 55 -0.24 5.75 17.38
CA PRO A 55 0.82 6.66 17.80
C PRO A 55 2.21 6.02 17.87
N HIS A 56 2.28 4.72 18.18
CA HIS A 56 3.54 3.97 18.20
C HIS A 56 4.16 3.87 16.81
N ILE A 57 3.34 3.57 15.81
CA ILE A 57 3.79 3.49 14.41
C ILE A 57 4.17 4.88 13.90
N GLU A 58 3.37 5.89 14.21
CA GLU A 58 3.64 7.27 13.80
C GLU A 58 4.98 7.77 14.35
N GLU A 59 5.24 7.57 15.64
CA GLU A 59 6.50 8.00 16.25
C GLU A 59 7.68 7.17 15.73
N GLY A 60 7.48 5.87 15.51
CA GLY A 60 8.48 5.01 14.88
C GLY A 60 8.91 5.50 13.50
N LEU A 61 7.95 5.89 12.65
CA LEU A 61 8.24 6.47 11.33
C LEU A 61 8.96 7.83 11.44
N LYS A 62 8.60 8.66 12.41
CA LYS A 62 9.31 9.93 12.66
C LYS A 62 10.76 9.69 13.10
N GLN A 63 10.98 8.69 13.96
CA GLN A 63 12.33 8.30 14.37
C GLN A 63 13.10 7.71 13.19
N PHE A 64 12.48 6.84 12.40
CA PHE A 64 13.08 6.29 11.18
C PHE A 64 13.55 7.40 10.21
N ALA A 65 12.76 8.48 10.08
CA ALA A 65 13.15 9.63 9.27
C ALA A 65 14.44 10.27 9.80
N ARG A 66 14.53 10.48 11.11
CA ARG A 66 15.73 11.07 11.76
C ARG A 66 16.99 10.22 11.57
N ASP A 67 16.82 8.89 11.59
CA ASP A 67 17.95 7.95 11.58
C ASP A 67 18.46 7.62 10.17
N HIS A 68 17.62 7.75 9.14
CA HIS A 68 17.91 7.23 7.79
C HIS A 68 17.91 8.28 6.70
N TYR A 69 17.42 9.47 6.96
CA TYR A 69 17.46 10.57 5.99
C TYR A 69 18.43 11.65 6.45
N ASP A 70 19.30 12.06 5.56
CA ASP A 70 20.27 13.14 5.81
C ASP A 70 19.55 14.51 5.77
N ILE A 71 18.73 14.75 6.80
CA ILE A 71 17.93 15.97 6.97
C ILE A 71 18.40 16.63 8.26
N VAL A 72 19.08 17.75 8.14
CA VAL A 72 19.60 18.52 9.29
C VAL A 72 18.59 19.45 9.93
N GLU A 73 17.48 19.73 9.25
CA GLU A 73 16.39 20.55 9.78
C GLU A 73 15.39 19.72 10.56
N GLU A 74 14.70 20.35 11.50
CA GLU A 74 13.55 19.73 12.15
C GLU A 74 12.42 19.52 11.15
N ILE A 75 11.87 18.31 11.12
CA ILE A 75 10.78 17.94 10.20
C ILE A 75 9.44 18.31 10.84
N ASP A 76 8.75 19.28 10.26
CA ASP A 76 7.37 19.61 10.61
C ASP A 76 6.40 18.64 9.88
N TRP A 77 5.80 17.72 10.62
CA TRP A 77 4.86 16.72 10.09
C TRP A 77 3.44 17.31 10.02
N GLU A 78 2.92 17.43 8.82
CA GLU A 78 1.64 18.11 8.55
C GLU A 78 0.46 17.16 8.51
N PHE A 79 0.64 15.97 7.93
CA PHE A 79 -0.44 15.00 7.76
C PHE A 79 0.00 13.61 8.20
N SER A 80 -0.87 12.95 8.98
CA SER A 80 -0.79 11.54 9.32
C SER A 80 -2.14 10.90 9.01
N TRP A 81 -2.11 9.68 8.45
CA TRP A 81 -3.31 8.90 8.18
C TRP A 81 -2.99 7.41 8.25
N SER A 82 -4.03 6.62 8.38
CA SER A 82 -3.96 5.18 8.23
C SER A 82 -5.05 4.67 7.29
N GLY A 83 -5.01 3.39 6.95
CA GLY A 83 -6.01 2.78 6.11
C GLY A 83 -5.93 1.26 6.15
N ILE A 84 -7.07 0.61 5.85
CA ILE A 84 -7.16 -0.84 5.83
C ILE A 84 -6.50 -1.38 4.57
N MET A 85 -5.61 -2.35 4.75
CA MET A 85 -4.98 -3.08 3.67
C MET A 85 -5.44 -4.54 3.69
N ALA A 86 -6.07 -4.98 2.62
CA ALA A 86 -6.46 -6.37 2.47
C ALA A 86 -5.31 -7.19 1.86
N ALA A 87 -4.98 -8.29 2.52
CA ALA A 87 -4.00 -9.27 2.03
C ALA A 87 -4.69 -10.58 1.69
N SER A 88 -4.26 -11.24 0.61
CA SER A 88 -4.65 -12.61 0.28
C SER A 88 -3.61 -13.59 0.80
N LYS A 89 -3.98 -14.85 1.01
CA LYS A 89 -3.05 -15.92 1.41
C LYS A 89 -1.98 -16.21 0.35
N THR A 90 -2.30 -15.98 -0.90
CA THR A 90 -1.40 -16.24 -2.04
C THR A 90 -0.52 -15.07 -2.41
N GLY A 91 -0.78 -13.88 -1.85
CA GLY A 91 -0.16 -12.63 -2.28
C GLY A 91 -0.72 -12.07 -3.59
N LEU A 92 -1.57 -12.83 -4.31
CA LEU A 92 -2.20 -12.40 -5.55
C LEU A 92 -3.56 -11.75 -5.29
N PRO A 93 -3.96 -10.74 -6.08
CA PRO A 93 -5.27 -10.12 -5.93
C PRO A 93 -6.41 -11.07 -6.31
N PHE A 94 -7.61 -10.81 -5.80
CA PHE A 94 -8.85 -11.43 -6.26
C PHE A 94 -9.47 -10.59 -7.37
N ILE A 95 -9.66 -11.20 -8.53
CA ILE A 95 -10.24 -10.55 -9.71
C ILE A 95 -11.25 -11.49 -10.36
N GLY A 96 -12.52 -11.13 -10.34
CA GLY A 96 -13.56 -11.92 -11.01
C GLY A 96 -14.86 -12.05 -10.23
N PRO A 97 -15.76 -12.96 -10.69
CA PRO A 97 -17.06 -13.17 -10.07
C PRO A 97 -16.93 -13.82 -8.69
N THR A 98 -17.72 -13.34 -7.75
CA THR A 98 -17.86 -13.93 -6.41
C THR A 98 -18.90 -15.08 -6.40
N THR A 99 -19.13 -15.67 -5.23
CA THR A 99 -20.22 -16.65 -5.04
C THR A 99 -21.61 -16.01 -5.12
N SER A 100 -21.71 -14.70 -4.89
CA SER A 100 -22.97 -13.96 -5.00
C SER A 100 -23.25 -13.57 -6.46
N PRO A 101 -24.49 -13.76 -6.94
CA PRO A 101 -24.84 -13.43 -8.33
C PRO A 101 -24.62 -11.95 -8.65
N ARG A 102 -24.00 -11.65 -9.76
CA ARG A 102 -23.73 -10.29 -10.26
C ARG A 102 -22.80 -9.45 -9.36
N VAL A 103 -22.11 -10.06 -8.41
CA VAL A 103 -21.11 -9.41 -7.59
C VAL A 103 -19.73 -9.86 -8.03
N TYR A 104 -18.85 -8.91 -8.31
CA TYR A 104 -17.47 -9.13 -8.74
C TYR A 104 -16.51 -8.54 -7.73
N ALA A 105 -15.35 -9.16 -7.57
CA ALA A 105 -14.27 -8.67 -6.72
C ALA A 105 -13.09 -8.18 -7.56
N CYS A 106 -12.45 -7.11 -7.08
CA CYS A 106 -11.17 -6.61 -7.58
C CYS A 106 -10.45 -6.01 -6.37
N CYS A 107 -9.78 -6.86 -5.56
CA CYS A 107 -9.30 -6.48 -4.23
C CYS A 107 -8.17 -7.37 -3.72
N ALA A 108 -7.76 -7.15 -2.46
CA ALA A 108 -6.74 -7.91 -1.75
C ALA A 108 -5.36 -7.88 -2.43
N TYR A 109 -4.90 -6.68 -2.74
CA TYR A 109 -3.65 -6.45 -3.47
C TYR A 109 -2.38 -6.65 -2.63
N THR A 110 -2.50 -7.00 -1.35
CA THR A 110 -1.38 -7.33 -0.45
C THR A 110 -0.29 -6.24 -0.45
N GLY A 111 -0.71 -4.97 -0.35
CA GLY A 111 0.20 -3.82 -0.35
C GLY A 111 0.63 -3.30 -1.73
N HIS A 112 0.34 -4.02 -2.81
CA HIS A 112 0.80 -3.68 -4.17
C HIS A 112 -0.29 -3.09 -5.07
N GLY A 113 -1.33 -2.47 -4.48
CA GLY A 113 -2.51 -1.98 -5.20
C GLY A 113 -2.21 -1.00 -6.33
N PHE A 114 -1.21 -0.15 -6.17
CA PHE A 114 -0.84 0.81 -7.20
C PHE A 114 -0.33 0.10 -8.47
N SER A 115 0.51 -0.91 -8.32
CA SER A 115 1.05 -1.68 -9.46
C SER A 115 0.00 -2.59 -10.10
N TRP A 116 -0.86 -3.21 -9.29
CA TRP A 116 -1.88 -4.15 -9.74
C TRP A 116 -3.14 -3.47 -10.30
N GLY A 117 -3.48 -2.27 -9.81
CA GLY A 117 -4.81 -1.67 -9.99
C GLY A 117 -5.27 -1.56 -11.43
N HIS A 118 -4.43 -1.00 -12.31
CA HIS A 118 -4.81 -0.80 -13.71
C HIS A 118 -5.02 -2.13 -14.46
N GLY A 119 -4.07 -3.06 -14.35
CA GLY A 119 -4.16 -4.37 -15.00
C GLY A 119 -5.34 -5.20 -14.48
N SER A 120 -5.58 -5.15 -13.17
CA SER A 120 -6.71 -5.82 -12.53
C SER A 120 -8.05 -5.27 -12.99
N ALA A 121 -8.17 -3.95 -13.09
CA ALA A 121 -9.40 -3.30 -13.56
C ALA A 121 -9.70 -3.67 -15.00
N LYS A 122 -8.68 -3.67 -15.87
CA LYS A 122 -8.83 -4.12 -17.26
C LYS A 122 -9.28 -5.58 -17.35
N LEU A 123 -8.60 -6.48 -16.63
CA LEU A 123 -8.97 -7.90 -16.61
C LEU A 123 -10.40 -8.11 -16.12
N LEU A 124 -10.81 -7.40 -15.05
CA LEU A 124 -12.18 -7.48 -14.56
C LEU A 124 -13.20 -7.00 -15.58
N ALA A 125 -12.90 -5.91 -16.29
CA ALA A 125 -13.78 -5.40 -17.35
C ALA A 125 -13.94 -6.42 -18.49
N ASP A 126 -12.86 -7.07 -18.92
CA ASP A 126 -12.88 -8.12 -19.94
C ASP A 126 -13.72 -9.34 -19.47
N ILE A 127 -13.58 -9.76 -18.21
CA ILE A 127 -14.38 -10.83 -17.60
C ILE A 127 -15.88 -10.46 -17.60
N ILE A 128 -16.23 -9.25 -17.19
CA ILE A 128 -17.64 -8.79 -17.15
C ILE A 128 -18.24 -8.71 -18.55
N ALA A 129 -17.45 -8.29 -19.52
CA ALA A 129 -17.87 -8.21 -20.94
C ALA A 129 -17.96 -9.58 -21.62
N GLY A 130 -17.49 -10.67 -20.99
CA GLY A 130 -17.45 -11.99 -21.61
C GLY A 130 -16.40 -12.12 -22.71
N SER A 131 -15.38 -11.28 -22.68
CA SER A 131 -14.27 -11.32 -23.62
C SER A 131 -13.32 -12.49 -23.30
N ASP A 132 -12.52 -12.90 -24.27
CA ASP A 132 -11.45 -13.85 -24.05
C ASP A 132 -10.41 -13.27 -23.07
N VAL A 133 -10.08 -14.03 -22.03
CA VAL A 133 -9.08 -13.64 -21.04
C VAL A 133 -7.92 -14.63 -21.03
N PRO A 134 -6.70 -14.17 -20.71
CA PRO A 134 -5.53 -15.05 -20.63
C PRO A 134 -5.74 -16.19 -19.63
N ALA A 135 -5.21 -17.38 -19.90
CA ALA A 135 -5.31 -18.54 -19.02
C ALA A 135 -4.81 -18.28 -17.58
N VAL A 136 -3.88 -17.35 -17.42
CA VAL A 136 -3.37 -16.91 -16.12
C VAL A 136 -4.45 -16.26 -15.23
N ALA A 137 -5.54 -15.74 -15.82
CA ALA A 137 -6.65 -15.12 -15.09
C ALA A 137 -7.27 -16.08 -14.04
N ARG A 138 -7.18 -17.40 -14.24
CA ARG A 138 -7.67 -18.43 -13.29
C ARG A 138 -7.05 -18.30 -11.89
N PHE A 139 -5.80 -17.82 -11.77
CA PHE A 139 -5.11 -17.69 -10.49
C PHE A 139 -5.65 -16.53 -9.62
N PHE A 140 -6.40 -15.62 -10.22
CA PHE A 140 -7.00 -14.47 -9.54
C PHE A 140 -8.47 -14.69 -9.18
N ASN A 141 -9.04 -15.85 -9.53
CA ASN A 141 -10.47 -16.10 -9.36
C ASN A 141 -10.84 -16.23 -7.86
N PRO A 142 -11.73 -15.37 -7.34
CA PRO A 142 -12.18 -15.44 -5.95
C PRO A 142 -12.84 -16.77 -5.56
N LYS A 143 -13.38 -17.52 -6.52
CA LYS A 143 -14.03 -18.83 -6.29
C LYS A 143 -13.05 -19.99 -6.16
N ALA A 144 -11.80 -19.79 -6.49
CA ALA A 144 -10.79 -20.86 -6.44
C ALA A 144 -10.34 -21.22 -5.01
N GLY A 145 -10.91 -20.56 -4.01
CA GLY A 145 -10.68 -20.81 -2.58
C GLY A 145 -9.79 -19.78 -1.92
N PHE A 146 -10.17 -19.41 -0.72
CA PHE A 146 -9.38 -18.60 0.23
C PHE A 146 -8.53 -19.53 1.10
#